data_324307172656e7581c03cdad0197b694
#
_entry.id   324307172656e7581c03cdad0197b694
#
_cell.length_a   1.000
_cell.length_b   1.000
_cell.length_c   1.000
_cell.angle_alpha   90.00
_cell.angle_beta   90.00
_cell.angle_gamma   90.00
#
_symmetry.space_group_name_H-M   'P 1'
#
loop_
_entity.id
_entity.type
_entity.pdbx_description
1 polymer ?
#
loop_
_entity_poly.entity_id
_entity_poly.type
_entity_poly.pdbx_seq_one_letter_code
_entity_poly.pdbx_strand_id
1 'polypeptide(L)'
;NLWFQDASSHFSPTHLNNRVFITDEDDSVVAFNAGNGRIDWSNEKLFLRRLTGPTVVSSYVAVGDFEGYVHLLDASDGSFVGRTRVERSGITASLSSYRDILFVHSDKGTFSAYKIQ
;
A
#
# COMPACT_ATOMS: atom_id res chain seq x y z
N ASN A 1 -22.67 14.38 5.49
CA ASN A 1 -22.07 14.11 6.81
C ASN A 1 -20.58 14.29 6.81
N LEU A 2 -20.08 14.82 7.88
CA LEU A 2 -18.67 14.95 8.13
C LEU A 2 -18.25 13.92 9.18
N TRP A 3 -17.19 13.16 8.89
CA TRP A 3 -16.61 12.24 9.86
C TRP A 3 -15.14 12.59 10.05
N PHE A 4 -14.55 12.09 11.12
CA PHE A 4 -13.18 12.39 11.48
C PHE A 4 -12.50 11.14 12.03
N GLN A 5 -11.26 10.89 11.57
CA GLN A 5 -10.40 9.81 12.05
C GLN A 5 -8.98 10.34 12.19
N ASP A 6 -8.35 10.03 13.31
CA ASP A 6 -6.95 10.33 13.53
C ASP A 6 -6.10 9.17 13.06
N ALA A 7 -5.14 9.47 12.21
CA ALA A 7 -4.15 8.49 11.76
C ALA A 7 -2.87 9.22 11.40
N SER A 8 -1.73 8.63 11.75
CA SER A 8 -0.43 9.16 11.41
C SER A 8 0.14 8.41 10.23
N SER A 9 0.50 9.15 9.18
CA SER A 9 1.08 8.58 7.97
C SER A 9 2.07 9.57 7.38
N HIS A 10 3.19 9.06 6.86
CA HIS A 10 4.18 9.89 6.17
C HIS A 10 3.91 9.99 4.67
N PHE A 11 2.94 9.27 4.15
CA PHE A 11 2.65 9.20 2.73
C PHE A 11 1.21 9.57 2.46
N SER A 12 0.97 9.99 1.21
CA SER A 12 -0.39 10.33 0.78
C SER A 12 -1.27 9.09 0.75
N PRO A 13 -2.54 9.23 1.12
CA PRO A 13 -3.48 8.12 1.01
C PRO A 13 -3.81 7.84 -0.46
N THR A 14 -4.32 6.65 -0.71
CA THR A 14 -4.88 6.27 -2.01
C THR A 14 -6.31 5.77 -1.81
N HIS A 15 -7.05 5.62 -2.89
CA HIS A 15 -8.44 5.19 -2.76
C HIS A 15 -8.86 4.26 -3.89
N LEU A 16 -9.85 3.44 -3.60
CA LEU A 16 -10.52 2.60 -4.59
C LEU A 16 -11.98 2.47 -4.15
N ASN A 17 -12.92 2.84 -5.03
CA ASN A 17 -14.34 2.84 -4.73
C ASN A 17 -14.61 3.68 -3.47
N ASN A 18 -15.22 3.09 -2.46
CA ASN A 18 -15.59 3.80 -1.24
C ASN A 18 -14.61 3.53 -0.09
N ARG A 19 -13.36 3.22 -0.40
CA ARG A 19 -12.31 2.97 0.60
C ARG A 19 -11.12 3.87 0.37
N VAL A 20 -10.55 4.31 1.49
CA VAL A 20 -9.30 5.07 1.51
C VAL A 20 -8.27 4.23 2.25
N PHE A 21 -7.08 4.10 1.68
CA PHE A 21 -6.02 3.27 2.24
C PHE A 21 -4.86 4.16 2.69
N ILE A 22 -4.28 3.83 3.84
CA ILE A 22 -3.07 4.46 4.35
C ILE A 22 -2.11 3.39 4.85
N THR A 23 -0.83 3.75 4.97
CA THR A 23 0.13 3.05 5.83
C THR A 23 0.42 3.96 7.01
N ASP A 24 0.29 3.47 8.21
CA ASP A 24 0.47 4.28 9.41
C ASP A 24 1.90 4.17 9.96
N GLU A 25 2.18 4.85 11.06
CA GLU A 25 3.52 4.89 11.66
C GLU A 25 3.97 3.54 12.21
N ASP A 26 3.07 2.62 12.45
CA ASP A 26 3.37 1.26 12.91
C ASP A 26 3.52 0.27 11.75
N ASP A 27 3.57 0.77 10.52
CA ASP A 27 3.65 -0.05 9.32
C ASP A 27 2.44 -0.98 9.17
N SER A 28 1.28 -0.54 9.61
CA SER A 28 0.01 -1.19 9.32
C SER A 28 -0.59 -0.61 8.05
N VAL A 29 -1.20 -1.46 7.25
CA VAL A 29 -2.00 -1.00 6.10
C VAL A 29 -3.44 -0.97 6.57
N VAL A 30 -4.08 0.20 6.45
CA VAL A 30 -5.41 0.42 7.01
C VAL A 30 -6.35 0.90 5.92
N ALA A 31 -7.55 0.33 5.88
CA ALA A 31 -8.61 0.75 4.96
C ALA A 31 -9.75 1.38 5.75
N PHE A 32 -10.09 2.60 5.38
CA PHE A 32 -11.23 3.33 5.95
C PHE A 32 -12.37 3.35 4.96
N ASN A 33 -13.59 3.21 5.47
CA ASN A 33 -14.79 3.45 4.68
C ASN A 33 -14.94 4.95 4.46
N ALA A 34 -14.98 5.40 3.22
CA ALA A 34 -15.05 6.83 2.91
C ALA A 34 -16.40 7.45 3.27
N GLY A 35 -17.46 6.64 3.38
CA GLY A 35 -18.78 7.15 3.71
C GLY A 35 -18.98 7.46 5.19
N ASN A 36 -18.34 6.71 6.09
CA ASN A 36 -18.53 6.88 7.54
C ASN A 36 -17.24 6.98 8.34
N GLY A 37 -16.07 6.86 7.71
CA GLY A 37 -14.77 6.98 8.38
C GLY A 37 -14.38 5.81 9.25
N ARG A 38 -15.15 4.72 9.26
CA ARG A 38 -14.82 3.55 10.07
C ARG A 38 -13.72 2.74 9.40
N ILE A 39 -12.96 2.01 10.22
CA ILE A 39 -11.96 1.09 9.71
C ILE A 39 -12.66 -0.16 9.20
N ASP A 40 -12.49 -0.45 7.89
CA ASP A 40 -13.00 -1.67 7.29
C ASP A 40 -12.10 -2.86 7.58
N TRP A 41 -10.78 -2.64 7.47
CA TRP A 41 -9.80 -3.64 7.83
C TRP A 41 -8.45 -2.97 8.14
N SER A 42 -7.61 -3.69 8.87
CA SER A 42 -6.25 -3.29 9.18
C SER A 42 -5.36 -4.52 9.10
N ASN A 43 -4.26 -4.43 8.36
CA ASN A 43 -3.27 -5.50 8.28
C ASN A 43 -2.00 -5.04 9.00
N GLU A 44 -1.68 -5.68 10.13
CA GLU A 44 -0.57 -5.30 11.00
C GLU A 44 0.62 -6.25 10.87
N LYS A 45 0.60 -7.15 9.89
CA LYS A 45 1.61 -8.21 9.75
C LYS A 45 2.92 -7.73 9.14
N LEU A 46 2.97 -6.47 8.70
CA LEU A 46 4.18 -5.88 8.12
C LEU A 46 4.88 -4.94 9.10
N PHE A 47 4.65 -5.12 10.37
CA PHE A 47 5.25 -4.33 11.45
C PHE A 47 6.78 -4.27 11.31
N LEU A 48 7.35 -3.08 11.46
CA LEU A 48 8.78 -2.77 11.36
C LEU A 48 9.39 -2.94 9.96
N ARG A 49 8.58 -3.05 8.91
CA ARG A 49 9.11 -3.18 7.54
C ARG A 49 9.32 -1.86 6.83
N ARG A 50 8.99 -0.74 7.45
CA ARG A 50 9.12 0.62 6.88
C ARG A 50 8.46 0.69 5.51
N LEU A 51 7.14 0.61 5.52
CA LEU A 51 6.34 0.55 4.31
C LEU A 51 6.33 1.88 3.58
N THR A 52 6.23 1.80 2.25
CA THR A 52 5.87 2.96 1.43
C THR A 52 4.39 3.29 1.63
N GLY A 53 3.95 4.43 1.09
CA GLY A 53 2.54 4.71 0.97
C GLY A 53 1.87 3.68 0.07
N PRO A 54 0.59 3.41 0.29
CA PRO A 54 -0.12 2.40 -0.47
C PRO A 54 -0.46 2.91 -1.87
N THR A 55 -0.46 2.01 -2.84
CA THR A 55 -0.82 2.33 -4.21
C THR A 55 -1.84 1.32 -4.69
N VAL A 56 -2.96 1.79 -5.19
CA VAL A 56 -4.00 0.92 -5.75
C VAL A 56 -3.58 0.50 -7.16
N VAL A 57 -3.65 -0.79 -7.43
CA VAL A 57 -3.47 -1.35 -8.77
C VAL A 57 -4.50 -2.46 -8.94
N SER A 58 -5.35 -2.35 -9.97
CA SER A 58 -6.53 -3.23 -10.14
C SER A 58 -7.39 -3.21 -8.88
N SER A 59 -7.70 -4.37 -8.31
CA SER A 59 -8.47 -4.50 -7.06
C SER A 59 -7.57 -4.78 -5.86
N TYR A 60 -6.30 -4.39 -5.94
CA TYR A 60 -5.29 -4.65 -4.93
C TYR A 60 -4.65 -3.38 -4.42
N VAL A 61 -4.06 -3.48 -3.23
CA VAL A 61 -3.23 -2.42 -2.65
C VAL A 61 -1.80 -2.94 -2.57
N ALA A 62 -0.86 -2.19 -3.14
CA ALA A 62 0.55 -2.54 -3.14
C ALA A 62 1.32 -1.64 -2.19
N VAL A 63 2.24 -2.20 -1.42
CA VAL A 63 3.18 -1.47 -0.57
C VAL A 63 4.58 -2.06 -0.72
N GLY A 64 5.59 -1.20 -0.76
CA GLY A 64 6.98 -1.62 -0.76
C GLY A 64 7.58 -1.55 0.64
N ASP A 65 8.67 -2.27 0.88
CA ASP A 65 9.34 -2.23 2.17
C ASP A 65 10.84 -1.97 2.03
N PHE A 66 11.52 -1.81 3.17
CA PHE A 66 12.93 -1.44 3.19
C PHE A 66 13.86 -2.60 2.76
N GLU A 67 13.36 -3.81 2.69
CA GLU A 67 14.12 -4.96 2.22
C GLU A 67 13.93 -5.23 0.72
N GLY A 68 13.15 -4.39 0.04
CA GLY A 68 12.95 -4.50 -1.40
C GLY A 68 11.78 -5.37 -1.83
N TYR A 69 10.94 -5.78 -0.89
CA TYR A 69 9.72 -6.53 -1.21
C TYR A 69 8.58 -5.59 -1.56
N VAL A 70 7.77 -6.00 -2.52
CA VAL A 70 6.46 -5.43 -2.77
C VAL A 70 5.44 -6.45 -2.30
N HIS A 71 4.56 -6.01 -1.41
CA HIS A 71 3.45 -6.81 -0.87
C HIS A 71 2.17 -6.37 -1.54
N LEU A 72 1.36 -7.34 -1.95
CA LEU A 72 0.09 -7.09 -2.61
C LEU A 72 -1.03 -7.61 -1.71
N LEU A 73 -1.97 -6.74 -1.38
CA LEU A 73 -3.10 -7.05 -0.51
C LEU A 73 -4.39 -6.92 -1.29
N ASP A 74 -5.37 -7.76 -0.96
CA ASP A 74 -6.72 -7.60 -1.50
C ASP A 74 -7.35 -6.35 -0.90
N ALA A 75 -7.82 -5.45 -1.75
CA ALA A 75 -8.40 -4.17 -1.29
C ALA A 75 -9.70 -4.37 -0.51
N SER A 76 -10.38 -5.50 -0.67
CA SER A 76 -11.67 -5.73 -0.02
C SER A 76 -11.53 -6.18 1.43
N ASP A 77 -10.48 -6.91 1.78
CA ASP A 77 -10.33 -7.48 3.13
C ASP A 77 -8.92 -7.34 3.73
N GLY A 78 -7.96 -6.85 2.97
CA GLY A 78 -6.59 -6.66 3.44
C GLY A 78 -5.75 -7.92 3.53
N SER A 79 -6.22 -9.05 3.00
CA SER A 79 -5.45 -10.29 3.02
C SER A 79 -4.31 -10.23 2.01
N PHE A 80 -3.21 -10.93 2.31
CA PHE A 80 -2.10 -11.01 1.36
C PHE A 80 -2.48 -11.89 0.18
N VAL A 81 -2.20 -11.39 -1.04
CA VAL A 81 -2.37 -12.17 -2.26
C VAL A 81 -1.03 -12.49 -2.92
N GLY A 82 0.04 -11.81 -2.55
CA GLY A 82 1.36 -12.13 -3.05
C GLY A 82 2.41 -11.13 -2.61
N ARG A 83 3.66 -11.51 -2.85
CA ARG A 83 4.78 -10.60 -2.69
C ARG A 83 5.90 -11.01 -3.63
N THR A 84 6.74 -10.03 -3.98
CA THR A 84 7.93 -10.30 -4.77
C THR A 84 9.05 -9.40 -4.28
N ARG A 85 10.28 -9.87 -4.33
CA ARG A 85 11.43 -9.05 -4.02
C ARG A 85 11.95 -8.44 -5.32
N VAL A 86 11.86 -7.13 -5.44
CA VAL A 86 12.24 -6.41 -6.64
C VAL A 86 13.75 -6.19 -6.68
N GLU A 87 14.31 -5.86 -5.53
CA GLU A 87 15.71 -5.52 -5.39
C GLU A 87 16.13 -5.79 -3.95
N ARG A 88 17.44 -6.02 -3.72
CA ARG A 88 17.95 -6.19 -2.35
C ARG A 88 18.08 -4.88 -1.60
N SER A 89 18.18 -3.76 -2.32
CA SER A 89 18.04 -2.45 -1.69
C SER A 89 16.56 -2.20 -1.37
N GLY A 90 16.30 -1.25 -0.48
CA GLY A 90 14.94 -0.98 -0.05
C GLY A 90 14.11 -0.25 -1.09
N ILE A 91 12.85 -0.11 -0.78
CA ILE A 91 11.91 0.73 -1.49
C ILE A 91 11.40 1.75 -0.47
N THR A 92 11.79 3.02 -0.61
CA THR A 92 11.42 4.08 0.33
C THR A 92 10.52 5.13 -0.27
N ALA A 93 10.45 5.22 -1.61
CA ALA A 93 9.53 6.10 -2.30
C ALA A 93 8.23 5.39 -2.59
N SER A 94 7.16 6.16 -2.78
CA SER A 94 5.87 5.59 -3.14
C SER A 94 5.93 4.88 -4.48
N LEU A 95 5.19 3.80 -4.60
CA LEU A 95 4.96 3.12 -5.86
C LEU A 95 4.01 3.94 -6.72
N SER A 96 3.88 3.58 -7.98
CA SER A 96 2.88 4.18 -8.86
C SER A 96 2.22 3.10 -9.69
N SER A 97 1.07 3.43 -10.26
CA SER A 97 0.33 2.46 -11.07
C SER A 97 -0.32 3.15 -12.26
N TYR A 98 -0.52 2.36 -13.30
CA TYR A 98 -1.31 2.76 -14.45
C TYR A 98 -2.11 1.54 -14.90
N ARG A 99 -3.43 1.60 -14.75
CA ARG A 99 -4.34 0.48 -15.04
C ARG A 99 -3.93 -0.74 -14.20
N ASP A 100 -3.57 -1.85 -14.83
CA ASP A 100 -3.14 -3.08 -14.15
C ASP A 100 -1.62 -3.22 -14.07
N ILE A 101 -0.89 -2.13 -14.29
CA ILE A 101 0.57 -2.12 -14.23
C ILE A 101 1.03 -1.38 -12.98
N LEU A 102 1.87 -2.03 -12.19
CA LEU A 102 2.51 -1.45 -11.02
C LEU A 102 3.95 -1.09 -11.37
N PHE A 103 4.34 0.16 -11.07
CA PHE A 103 5.69 0.65 -11.29
C PHE A 103 6.41 0.74 -9.94
N VAL A 104 7.60 0.18 -9.89
CA VAL A 104 8.42 0.15 -8.67
C VAL A 104 9.79 0.74 -9.00
N HIS A 105 10.21 1.68 -8.15
CA HIS A 105 11.53 2.28 -8.24
C HIS A 105 12.27 2.01 -6.94
N SER A 106 13.31 1.20 -6.98
CA SER A 106 14.08 0.84 -5.79
C SER A 106 15.10 1.92 -5.45
N ASP A 107 15.65 1.86 -4.23
CA ASP A 107 16.63 2.84 -3.75
C ASP A 107 17.93 2.81 -4.55
N LYS A 108 18.26 1.69 -5.18
CA LYS A 108 19.40 1.59 -6.08
C LYS A 108 19.14 2.14 -7.47
N GLY A 109 17.93 2.61 -7.75
CA GLY A 109 17.58 3.14 -9.06
C GLY A 109 17.04 2.10 -10.04
N THR A 110 16.83 0.86 -9.61
CA THR A 110 16.18 -0.15 -10.45
C THR A 110 14.72 0.22 -10.66
N PHE A 111 14.30 0.29 -11.93
CA PHE A 111 12.91 0.59 -12.30
C PHE A 111 12.30 -0.69 -12.87
N SER A 112 11.16 -1.09 -12.31
CA SER A 112 10.49 -2.31 -12.71
C SER A 112 9.00 -2.05 -12.92
N ALA A 113 8.42 -2.79 -13.85
CA ALA A 113 6.98 -2.72 -14.14
C ALA A 113 6.42 -4.13 -14.07
N TYR A 114 5.32 -4.27 -13.33
CA TYR A 114 4.66 -5.56 -13.13
C TYR A 114 3.22 -5.46 -13.58
N LYS A 115 2.78 -6.40 -14.40
CA LYS A 115 1.38 -6.50 -14.76
C LYS A 115 0.68 -7.37 -13.73
N ILE A 116 -0.37 -6.81 -13.12
CA ILE A 116 -1.16 -7.49 -12.09
C ILE A 116 -2.40 -8.09 -12.75
N GLN A 117 -2.59 -9.37 -12.57
CA GLN A 117 -3.72 -10.09 -13.19
C GLN A 117 -4.74 -10.54 -12.17
#